data_9626c338dbc30c13e9da01c6f9a1343a
#
_entry.id   9626c338dbc30c13e9da01c6f9a1343a
#
_cell.length_a   1.000
_cell.length_b   1.000
_cell.length_c   1.000
_cell.angle_alpha   90.00
_cell.angle_beta   90.00
_cell.angle_gamma   90.00
#
_symmetry.space_group_name_H-M   'P 1'
#
loop_
_entity.id
_entity.type
_entity.pdbx_description
1 polymer ?
#
loop_
_entity_poly.entity_id
_entity_poly.type
_entity_poly.pdbx_seq_one_letter_code
_entity_poly.pdbx_strand_id
1 'polypeptide(L)'
;IGSDQVADLDGEPLGKPGDHARAVLQLRRMRGRWVVFQTAVAVVCQASGFEQLDLAPVRVRFRDLSDAEIEAYLRAEQPYDCAGSARSEGLGIALLEAIENDDPTALVGLPLIRTCRMLRAAGVQLLASAPPGAGLE
;
A
#
# COMPACT_ATOMS: atom_id res chain seq x y z
N ILE A 1 4.55 -13.86 -6.88
CA ILE A 1 3.79 -12.80 -6.21
C ILE A 1 4.00 -11.49 -6.94
N GLY A 2 2.92 -10.84 -7.30
CA GLY A 2 2.94 -9.50 -7.87
C GLY A 2 2.02 -8.57 -7.08
N SER A 3 2.36 -7.29 -7.01
CA SER A 3 1.58 -6.30 -6.28
C SER A 3 1.66 -4.94 -6.95
N ASP A 4 0.57 -4.18 -6.87
CA ASP A 4 0.51 -2.80 -7.36
C ASP A 4 -0.48 -2.00 -6.52
N GLN A 5 -0.29 -0.69 -6.47
CA GLN A 5 -1.12 0.21 -5.65
C GLN A 5 -1.47 1.47 -6.41
N VAL A 6 -2.70 1.92 -6.23
CA VAL A 6 -3.19 3.20 -6.74
C VAL A 6 -4.03 3.88 -5.67
N ALA A 7 -3.92 5.19 -5.56
CA ALA A 7 -4.81 5.99 -4.74
C ALA A 7 -6.05 6.36 -5.56
N ASP A 8 -7.23 6.18 -4.98
CA ASP A 8 -8.51 6.48 -5.61
C ASP A 8 -9.18 7.63 -4.86
N LEU A 9 -9.28 8.77 -5.52
CA LEU A 9 -9.97 9.95 -5.02
C LEU A 9 -11.29 10.11 -5.78
N ASP A 10 -12.38 9.71 -5.14
CA ASP A 10 -13.75 9.81 -5.70
C ASP A 10 -13.86 9.20 -7.11
N GLY A 11 -13.26 8.03 -7.32
CA GLY A 11 -13.28 7.32 -8.60
C GLY A 11 -12.17 7.71 -9.57
N GLU A 12 -11.35 8.72 -9.23
CA GLU A 12 -10.22 9.12 -10.06
C GLU A 12 -8.92 8.49 -9.53
N PRO A 13 -8.23 7.68 -10.33
CA PRO A 13 -6.99 7.06 -9.89
C PRO A 13 -5.85 8.06 -9.85
N LEU A 14 -5.10 8.06 -8.75
CA LEU A 14 -3.91 8.87 -8.55
C LEU A 14 -2.72 7.92 -8.39
N GLY A 15 -1.92 7.81 -9.44
CA GLY A 15 -0.71 6.99 -9.42
C GLY A 15 0.48 7.70 -8.81
N LYS A 16 1.66 7.24 -9.19
CA LYS A 16 2.92 7.87 -8.80
C LYS A 16 3.03 9.25 -9.46
N PRO A 17 3.34 10.32 -8.70
CA PRO A 17 3.39 11.66 -9.28
C PRO A 17 4.57 11.86 -10.22
N GLY A 18 5.72 11.22 -9.94
CA GLY A 18 6.92 11.30 -10.75
C GLY A 18 7.77 12.53 -10.49
N ASP A 19 7.17 13.68 -10.21
CA ASP A 19 7.90 14.92 -9.94
C ASP A 19 7.24 15.74 -8.82
N HIS A 20 7.96 16.78 -8.37
CA HIS A 20 7.52 17.62 -7.26
C HIS A 20 6.21 18.38 -7.56
N ALA A 21 6.10 18.96 -8.73
CA ALA A 21 4.92 19.76 -9.10
C ALA A 21 3.65 18.93 -9.11
N ARG A 22 3.71 17.70 -9.64
CA ARG A 22 2.57 16.77 -9.65
C ARG A 22 2.24 16.28 -8.25
N ALA A 23 3.26 16.03 -7.41
CA ALA A 23 3.05 15.63 -6.03
C ALA A 23 2.34 16.73 -5.23
N VAL A 24 2.71 17.99 -5.39
CA VAL A 24 2.01 19.13 -4.79
C VAL A 24 0.54 19.14 -5.19
N LEU A 25 0.25 18.97 -6.48
CA LEU A 25 -1.13 18.96 -6.98
C LEU A 25 -1.93 17.80 -6.39
N GLN A 26 -1.34 16.60 -6.31
CA GLN A 26 -2.01 15.44 -5.71
C GLN A 26 -2.36 15.69 -4.25
N LEU A 27 -1.43 16.16 -3.44
CA LEU A 27 -1.66 16.40 -2.01
C LEU A 27 -2.66 17.53 -1.78
N ARG A 28 -2.66 18.57 -2.61
CA ARG A 28 -3.68 19.62 -2.55
C ARG A 28 -5.08 19.08 -2.81
N ARG A 29 -5.22 18.12 -3.72
CA ARG A 29 -6.51 17.49 -4.02
C ARG A 29 -6.96 16.56 -2.90
N MET A 30 -6.04 15.88 -2.22
CA MET A 30 -6.36 14.90 -1.18
C MET A 30 -6.55 15.51 0.21
N ARG A 31 -5.97 16.67 0.49
CA ARG A 31 -6.05 17.29 1.82
C ARG A 31 -7.48 17.45 2.31
N GLY A 32 -7.71 17.10 3.56
CA GLY A 32 -9.03 17.18 4.21
C GLY A 32 -10.04 16.17 3.70
N ARG A 33 -9.64 15.16 2.93
CA ARG A 33 -10.55 14.21 2.28
C ARG A 33 -10.23 12.77 2.61
N TRP A 34 -11.23 11.91 2.41
CA TRP A 34 -11.04 10.46 2.40
C TRP A 34 -10.55 10.02 1.03
N VAL A 35 -9.53 9.18 1.04
CA VAL A 35 -8.93 8.60 -0.17
C VAL A 35 -8.82 7.09 0.04
N VAL A 36 -9.12 6.31 -0.98
CA VAL A 36 -9.01 4.84 -0.92
C VAL A 36 -7.73 4.43 -1.66
N PHE A 37 -6.81 3.80 -0.92
CA PHE A 37 -5.64 3.18 -1.54
C PHE A 37 -6.01 1.74 -1.88
N GLN A 38 -6.05 1.43 -3.18
CA GLN A 38 -6.33 0.08 -3.68
C GLN A 38 -5.01 -0.62 -3.91
N THR A 39 -4.78 -1.70 -3.18
CA THR A 39 -3.57 -2.51 -3.35
C THR A 39 -3.96 -3.87 -3.87
N ALA A 40 -3.50 -4.19 -5.08
CA ALA A 40 -3.70 -5.48 -5.71
C ALA A 40 -2.56 -6.42 -5.34
N VAL A 41 -2.89 -7.69 -5.15
CA VAL A 41 -1.90 -8.76 -5.01
C VAL A 41 -2.30 -9.96 -5.85
N ALA A 42 -1.33 -10.53 -6.57
CA ALA A 42 -1.49 -11.73 -7.34
C ALA A 42 -0.50 -12.80 -6.89
N VAL A 43 -0.98 -14.03 -6.78
CA VAL A 43 -0.14 -15.22 -6.54
C VAL A 43 -0.34 -16.19 -7.69
N VAL A 44 0.75 -16.58 -8.34
CA VAL A 44 0.76 -17.47 -9.47
C VAL A 44 1.76 -18.58 -9.22
N CYS A 45 1.35 -19.83 -9.51
CA CYS A 45 2.25 -20.99 -9.52
C CYS A 45 2.09 -21.72 -10.85
N GLN A 46 3.06 -21.59 -11.74
CA GLN A 46 3.00 -22.20 -13.07
C GLN A 46 2.95 -23.71 -13.02
N ALA A 47 3.68 -24.34 -12.08
CA ALA A 47 3.76 -25.80 -11.96
C ALA A 47 2.41 -26.43 -11.66
N SER A 48 1.55 -25.79 -10.86
CA SER A 48 0.22 -26.29 -10.48
C SER A 48 -0.92 -25.64 -11.27
N GLY A 49 -0.66 -24.60 -12.05
CA GLY A 49 -1.68 -23.80 -12.70
C GLY A 49 -2.46 -22.90 -11.74
N PHE A 50 -1.99 -22.75 -10.50
CA PHE A 50 -2.64 -21.87 -9.51
C PHE A 50 -2.49 -20.41 -9.91
N GLU A 51 -3.61 -19.67 -9.87
CA GLU A 51 -3.63 -18.23 -10.10
C GLU A 51 -4.74 -17.61 -9.27
N GLN A 52 -4.40 -16.59 -8.48
CA GLN A 52 -5.37 -15.86 -7.69
C GLN A 52 -4.98 -14.40 -7.61
N LEU A 53 -5.99 -13.53 -7.69
CA LEU A 53 -5.85 -12.08 -7.56
C LEU A 53 -6.81 -11.57 -6.49
N ASP A 54 -6.36 -10.63 -5.66
CA ASP A 54 -7.20 -9.99 -4.66
C ASP A 54 -6.86 -8.51 -4.54
N LEU A 55 -7.82 -7.73 -4.03
CA LEU A 55 -7.68 -6.31 -3.76
C LEU A 55 -7.83 -6.05 -2.27
N ALA A 56 -6.93 -5.22 -1.73
CA ALA A 56 -6.98 -4.78 -0.35
C ALA A 56 -7.22 -3.26 -0.32
N PRO A 57 -8.45 -2.80 -0.08
CA PRO A 57 -8.72 -1.38 0.05
C PRO A 57 -8.30 -0.87 1.43
N VAL A 58 -7.66 0.30 1.45
CA VAL A 58 -7.33 1.02 2.67
C VAL A 58 -7.93 2.41 2.55
N ARG A 59 -8.86 2.77 3.43
CA ARG A 59 -9.44 4.11 3.47
C ARG A 59 -8.60 5.00 4.38
N VAL A 60 -8.17 6.12 3.85
CA VAL A 60 -7.28 7.04 4.54
C VAL A 60 -7.90 8.43 4.55
N ARG A 61 -7.99 9.05 5.73
CA ARG A 61 -8.36 10.46 5.82
C ARG A 61 -7.13 11.32 5.97
N PHE A 62 -6.93 12.22 5.02
CA PHE A 62 -5.87 13.21 5.09
C PHE A 62 -6.28 14.38 5.98
N ARG A 63 -5.33 14.90 6.75
CA ARG A 63 -5.52 16.16 7.46
C ARG A 63 -5.73 17.30 6.48
N ASP A 64 -6.30 18.41 6.97
CA ASP A 64 -6.39 19.64 6.18
C ASP A 64 -5.02 20.32 6.16
N LEU A 65 -4.17 19.85 5.25
CA LEU A 65 -2.78 20.25 5.14
C LEU A 65 -2.65 21.67 4.58
N SER A 66 -1.76 22.47 5.17
CA SER A 66 -1.35 23.74 4.57
C SER A 66 -0.38 23.50 3.41
N ASP A 67 -0.25 24.48 2.51
CA ASP A 67 0.74 24.39 1.44
C ASP A 67 2.16 24.28 1.98
N ALA A 68 2.46 24.93 3.11
CA ALA A 68 3.76 24.84 3.77
C ALA A 68 4.05 23.41 4.29
N GLU A 69 3.04 22.74 4.86
CA GLU A 69 3.17 21.35 5.31
C GLU A 69 3.40 20.41 4.13
N ILE A 70 2.68 20.61 3.03
CA ILE A 70 2.86 19.82 1.80
C ILE A 70 4.30 19.96 1.30
N GLU A 71 4.79 21.18 1.20
CA GLU A 71 6.14 21.46 0.71
C GLU A 71 7.20 20.84 1.63
N ALA A 72 7.06 20.99 2.94
CA ALA A 72 8.00 20.43 3.92
C ALA A 72 8.05 18.91 3.85
N TYR A 73 6.89 18.25 3.74
CA TYR A 73 6.82 16.81 3.59
C TYR A 73 7.51 16.34 2.31
N LEU A 74 7.19 16.95 1.18
CA LEU A 74 7.73 16.52 -0.11
C LEU A 74 9.25 16.70 -0.19
N ARG A 75 9.78 17.76 0.40
CA ARG A 75 11.23 18.00 0.44
C ARG A 75 11.95 16.99 1.32
N ALA A 76 11.36 16.63 2.47
CA ALA A 76 11.97 15.70 3.40
C ALA A 76 11.88 14.25 2.92
N GLU A 77 10.74 13.83 2.39
CA GLU A 77 10.45 12.43 2.06
C GLU A 77 10.73 12.08 0.60
N GLN A 78 10.51 13.02 -0.32
CA GLN A 78 10.65 12.82 -1.77
C GLN A 78 9.88 11.59 -2.28
N PRO A 79 8.56 11.49 -2.03
CA PRO A 79 7.76 10.29 -2.32
C PRO A 79 7.24 10.26 -3.76
N TYR A 80 8.08 10.58 -4.73
CA TYR A 80 7.66 10.76 -6.12
C TYR A 80 7.38 9.44 -6.83
N ASP A 81 7.81 8.34 -6.26
CA ASP A 81 7.55 6.97 -6.71
C ASP A 81 6.45 6.27 -5.92
N CYS A 82 5.73 7.00 -5.07
CA CYS A 82 4.64 6.45 -4.24
C CYS A 82 3.28 6.90 -4.78
N ALA A 83 2.33 5.98 -4.89
CA ALA A 83 0.96 6.29 -5.28
C ALA A 83 0.37 7.36 -4.33
N GLY A 84 -0.28 8.37 -4.90
CA GLY A 84 -0.86 9.48 -4.14
C GLY A 84 0.17 10.30 -3.38
N SER A 85 1.45 10.22 -3.73
CA SER A 85 2.54 10.93 -3.04
C SER A 85 2.65 10.62 -1.55
N ALA A 86 2.10 9.49 -1.10
CA ALA A 86 2.04 9.15 0.33
C ALA A 86 2.95 7.96 0.65
N ARG A 87 3.93 8.20 1.51
CA ARG A 87 4.78 7.14 2.06
C ARG A 87 4.46 6.97 3.54
N SER A 88 3.51 6.07 3.85
CA SER A 88 3.00 5.88 5.21
C SER A 88 4.01 5.27 6.17
N GLU A 89 4.96 4.49 5.69
CA GLU A 89 6.07 3.94 6.49
C GLU A 89 7.15 4.98 6.81
N GLY A 90 7.10 6.15 6.17
CA GLY A 90 7.95 7.30 6.45
C GLY A 90 7.14 8.45 7.03
N LEU A 91 7.47 9.67 6.62
CA LEU A 91 6.79 10.89 7.12
C LEU A 91 5.35 11.02 6.64
N GLY A 92 4.92 10.21 5.66
CA GLY A 92 3.56 10.22 5.17
C GLY A 92 2.51 9.98 6.25
N ILE A 93 2.87 9.26 7.32
CA ILE A 93 1.96 9.03 8.44
C ILE A 93 1.52 10.35 9.11
N ALA A 94 2.36 11.38 9.06
CA ALA A 94 2.04 12.69 9.64
C ALA A 94 1.00 13.47 8.83
N LEU A 95 0.73 13.07 7.59
CA LEU A 95 -0.31 13.67 6.76
C LEU A 95 -1.70 13.18 7.12
N LEU A 96 -1.82 12.11 7.89
CA LEU A 96 -3.03 11.34 8.05
C LEU A 96 -3.75 11.67 9.35
N GLU A 97 -5.07 11.62 9.30
CA GLU A 97 -5.95 11.78 10.44
C GLU A 97 -6.53 10.44 10.89
N ALA A 98 -6.78 9.53 9.94
CA ALA A 98 -7.33 8.20 10.23
C ALA A 98 -7.00 7.21 9.12
N ILE A 99 -6.94 5.94 9.48
CA ILE A 99 -6.79 4.81 8.55
C ILE A 99 -7.83 3.75 8.92
N GLU A 100 -8.58 3.27 7.93
CA GLU A 100 -9.53 2.18 8.06
C GLU A 100 -9.15 1.04 7.11
N ASN A 101 -8.88 -0.14 7.65
CA ASN A 101 -8.51 -1.31 6.85
C ASN A 101 -8.75 -2.61 7.61
N ASP A 102 -8.66 -3.73 6.90
CA ASP A 102 -8.62 -5.08 7.46
C ASP A 102 -7.28 -5.79 7.21
N ASP A 103 -6.32 -5.08 6.62
CA ASP A 103 -4.96 -5.56 6.35
C ASP A 103 -4.00 -4.37 6.45
N PRO A 104 -3.44 -4.11 7.64
CA PRO A 104 -2.62 -2.91 7.87
C PRO A 104 -1.35 -2.85 7.02
N THR A 105 -0.90 -3.98 6.48
CA THR A 105 0.28 -4.02 5.62
C THR A 105 -0.02 -3.59 4.18
N ALA A 106 -1.31 -3.51 3.80
CA ALA A 106 -1.70 -3.15 2.43
C ALA A 106 -1.25 -1.74 2.04
N LEU A 107 -1.31 -0.79 2.97
CA LEU A 107 -0.95 0.60 2.66
C LEU A 107 0.53 0.75 2.32
N VAL A 108 1.38 -0.11 2.83
CA VAL A 108 2.82 -0.12 2.52
C VAL A 108 3.09 -0.67 1.10
N GLY A 109 2.17 -1.46 0.56
CA GLY A 109 2.23 -1.90 -0.83
C GLY A 109 2.08 -3.40 -1.07
N LEU A 110 2.18 -4.23 -0.03
CA LEU A 110 1.93 -5.67 -0.13
C LEU A 110 1.00 -6.10 0.99
N PRO A 111 -0.27 -6.47 0.69
CA PRO A 111 -1.23 -6.89 1.71
C PRO A 111 -0.89 -8.30 2.21
N LEU A 112 -0.13 -8.38 3.30
CA LEU A 112 0.45 -9.63 3.78
C LEU A 112 -0.59 -10.61 4.34
N ILE A 113 -1.68 -10.13 4.93
CA ILE A 113 -2.75 -11.03 5.39
C ILE A 113 -3.36 -11.75 4.18
N ARG A 114 -3.69 -11.02 3.12
CA ARG A 114 -4.20 -11.62 1.88
C ARG A 114 -3.16 -12.49 1.19
N THR A 115 -1.92 -12.04 1.16
CA THR A 115 -0.81 -12.81 0.56
C THR A 115 -0.63 -14.15 1.27
N CYS A 116 -0.63 -14.17 2.61
CA CYS A 116 -0.54 -15.42 3.37
C CYS A 116 -1.72 -16.35 3.09
N ARG A 117 -2.94 -15.80 2.99
CA ARG A 117 -4.13 -16.59 2.64
C ARG A 117 -3.99 -17.24 1.26
N MET A 118 -3.53 -16.47 0.29
CA MET A 118 -3.35 -16.95 -1.08
C MET A 118 -2.23 -17.99 -1.19
N LEU A 119 -1.13 -17.80 -0.46
CA LEU A 119 -0.05 -18.80 -0.39
C LEU A 119 -0.54 -20.11 0.22
N ARG A 120 -1.34 -20.06 1.28
CA ARG A 120 -1.93 -21.28 1.85
C ARG A 120 -2.85 -21.97 0.84
N ALA A 121 -3.65 -21.20 0.10
CA ALA A 121 -4.49 -21.75 -0.97
C ALA A 121 -3.68 -22.40 -2.09
N ALA A 122 -2.48 -21.88 -2.36
CA ALA A 122 -1.55 -22.44 -3.33
C ALA A 122 -0.80 -23.69 -2.82
N GLY A 123 -0.96 -24.06 -1.56
CA GLY A 123 -0.33 -25.24 -0.96
C GLY A 123 0.90 -24.96 -0.10
N VAL A 124 1.24 -23.68 0.12
CA VAL A 124 2.38 -23.31 0.96
C VAL A 124 1.99 -23.40 2.44
N GLN A 125 2.78 -24.10 3.23
CA GLN A 125 2.59 -24.21 4.67
C GLN A 125 3.46 -23.18 5.39
N LEU A 126 2.89 -22.00 5.69
CA LEU A 126 3.64 -20.91 6.31
C LEU A 126 3.98 -21.15 7.78
N LEU A 127 3.13 -21.90 8.49
CA LEU A 127 3.29 -22.19 9.93
C LEU A 127 3.47 -23.68 10.15
N ALA A 128 4.29 -24.32 9.34
CA ALA A 128 4.60 -25.74 9.49
C ALA A 128 5.70 -25.97 10.52
N SER A 129 5.61 -27.11 11.22
CA SER A 129 6.69 -27.57 12.09
C SER A 129 7.92 -27.87 11.26
N ALA A 130 9.10 -27.55 11.79
CA ALA A 130 10.36 -27.93 11.14
C ALA A 130 10.47 -29.46 11.03
N PRO A 131 11.00 -30.00 9.90
CA PRO A 131 11.24 -31.43 9.77
C PRO A 131 12.20 -31.91 10.84
N PRO A 132 12.09 -33.19 11.31
CA PRO A 132 13.05 -33.75 12.24
C PRO A 132 14.48 -33.61 11.70
N GLY A 133 15.41 -33.10 12.53
CA GLY A 133 16.78 -32.88 12.12
C GLY A 133 17.06 -31.60 11.36
N ALA A 134 16.08 -30.68 11.23
CA ALA A 134 16.25 -29.44 10.52
C ALA A 134 17.17 -28.42 11.23
N GLY A 135 17.56 -28.66 12.46
CA GLY A 135 18.58 -27.86 13.14
C GLY A 135 18.21 -26.39 13.34
N LEU A 136 17.17 -26.13 14.08
CA LEU A 136 16.74 -24.75 14.42
C LEU A 136 17.23 -24.37 15.84
N GLU A 137 18.45 -24.60 16.12
CA GLU A 137 19.06 -24.22 17.38
C GLU A 137 19.40 -22.74 17.48
#